data_77cdcd93321416325d1688538fd1c745
#
_entry.id   77cdcd93321416325d1688538fd1c745
#
_cell.length_a   1.000
_cell.length_b   1.000
_cell.length_c   1.000
_cell.angle_alpha   90.00
_cell.angle_beta   90.00
_cell.angle_gamma   90.00
#
_symmetry.space_group_name_H-M   'P 1'
#
loop_
_entity.id
_entity.type
_entity.pdbx_description
1 polymer ?
#
loop_
_entity_poly.entity_id
_entity_poly.type
_entity_poly.pdbx_seq_one_letter_code
_entity_poly.pdbx_strand_id
1 'polypeptide(L)'
;MSNKYDFLENIENVPSNLINGLQAVQGQEGYVSDEAIEAVGKYFNIAPVEVEGVLSFYAQFKRVKPGKYKIAVCDGTACHLKGAPQIHTWLYQDLGLKPGETAPDGIFSLETVACLGCCSLAPVISVNGRVHGKLDRKTMMKILKEYAAK
;
A
#
# COMPACT_ATOMS: atom_id res chain seq x y z
N MET A 1 -6.93 18.75 24.65
CA MET A 1 -6.60 18.36 23.27
C MET A 1 -6.74 16.86 23.11
N SER A 2 -7.58 16.42 22.19
CA SER A 2 -7.64 15.00 21.85
C SER A 2 -6.32 14.60 21.17
N ASN A 3 -5.72 13.55 21.69
CA ASN A 3 -4.51 13.00 21.09
C ASN A 3 -4.92 12.27 19.81
N LYS A 4 -4.15 12.39 18.75
CA LYS A 4 -4.39 11.73 17.46
C LYS A 4 -4.65 10.21 17.58
N TYR A 5 -4.15 9.60 18.64
CA TYR A 5 -4.22 8.17 18.91
C TYR A 5 -5.15 7.78 20.07
N ASP A 6 -6.08 8.64 20.48
CA ASP A 6 -7.02 8.36 21.59
C ASP A 6 -7.87 7.11 21.33
N PHE A 7 -8.06 6.73 20.08
CA PHE A 7 -8.78 5.50 19.73
C PHE A 7 -8.10 4.21 20.25
N LEU A 8 -6.81 4.26 20.59
CA LEU A 8 -6.11 3.13 21.20
C LEU A 8 -6.69 2.79 22.59
N GLU A 9 -7.27 3.77 23.28
CA GLU A 9 -7.90 3.55 24.59
C GLU A 9 -9.09 2.57 24.53
N ASN A 10 -9.66 2.36 23.34
CA ASN A 10 -10.71 1.38 23.13
C ASN A 10 -10.19 -0.05 22.99
N ILE A 11 -8.87 -0.24 22.95
CA ILE A 11 -8.21 -1.52 22.86
C ILE A 11 -7.59 -1.83 24.22
N GLU A 12 -7.88 -3.01 24.75
CA GLU A 12 -7.34 -3.42 26.06
C GLU A 12 -5.80 -3.35 26.03
N ASN A 13 -5.24 -2.66 27.02
CA ASN A 13 -3.80 -2.43 27.13
C ASN A 13 -3.07 -3.68 27.63
N VAL A 14 -2.95 -4.66 26.77
CA VAL A 14 -2.15 -5.87 26.98
C VAL A 14 -1.23 -6.07 25.77
N PRO A 15 0.01 -6.57 25.97
CA PRO A 15 0.97 -6.72 24.85
C PRO A 15 0.45 -7.59 23.70
N SER A 16 -0.43 -8.55 23.98
CA SER A 16 -1.05 -9.41 22.96
C SER A 16 -1.93 -8.64 21.97
N ASN A 17 -2.38 -7.44 22.33
CA ASN A 17 -3.20 -6.57 21.48
C ASN A 17 -2.38 -5.59 20.62
N LEU A 18 -1.06 -5.71 20.62
CA LEU A 18 -0.18 -4.85 19.81
C LEU A 18 -0.59 -4.84 18.33
N ILE A 19 -0.84 -6.01 17.76
CA ILE A 19 -1.25 -6.13 16.35
C ILE A 19 -2.58 -5.42 16.10
N ASN A 20 -3.54 -5.55 17.02
CA ASN A 20 -4.83 -4.85 16.92
C ASN A 20 -4.66 -3.33 16.97
N GLY A 21 -3.77 -2.84 17.82
CA GLY A 21 -3.41 -1.41 17.88
C GLY A 21 -2.80 -0.91 16.57
N LEU A 22 -1.87 -1.66 16.01
CA LEU A 22 -1.23 -1.32 14.73
C LEU A 22 -2.22 -1.38 13.56
N GLN A 23 -3.13 -2.34 13.56
CA GLN A 23 -4.20 -2.42 12.55
C GLN A 23 -5.15 -1.22 12.65
N ALA A 24 -5.49 -0.79 13.85
CA ALA A 24 -6.32 0.39 14.06
C ALA A 24 -5.64 1.66 13.54
N VAL A 25 -4.34 1.83 13.82
CA VAL A 25 -3.54 2.94 13.28
C VAL A 25 -3.53 2.91 11.75
N GLN A 26 -3.22 1.78 11.16
CA GLN A 26 -3.19 1.65 9.70
C GLN A 26 -4.56 1.88 9.07
N GLY A 27 -5.63 1.47 9.74
CA GLY A 27 -7.01 1.76 9.30
C GLY A 27 -7.33 3.25 9.26
N GLN A 28 -6.77 4.03 10.19
CA GLN A 28 -6.95 5.49 10.26
C GLN A 28 -6.04 6.26 9.31
N GLU A 29 -4.77 5.91 9.24
CA GLU A 29 -3.75 6.66 8.50
C GLU A 29 -3.39 6.06 7.14
N GLY A 30 -3.76 4.82 6.88
CA GLY A 30 -3.38 4.07 5.68
C GLY A 30 -1.99 3.43 5.75
N TYR A 31 -1.21 3.78 6.76
CA TYR A 31 0.15 3.26 7.00
C TYR A 31 0.50 3.44 8.48
N VAL A 32 1.65 2.94 8.91
CA VAL A 32 2.15 3.13 10.28
C VAL A 32 3.38 4.05 10.23
N SER A 33 3.21 5.28 10.70
CA SER A 33 4.28 6.28 10.77
C SER A 33 5.22 6.05 11.96
N ASP A 34 6.37 6.72 11.97
CA ASP A 34 7.29 6.69 13.12
C ASP A 34 6.61 7.24 14.39
N GLU A 35 5.85 8.32 14.24
CA GLU A 35 5.04 8.88 15.33
C GLU A 35 4.04 7.85 15.90
N ALA A 36 3.40 7.07 15.03
CA ALA A 36 2.49 6.01 15.43
C ALA A 36 3.19 4.88 16.16
N ILE A 37 4.41 4.51 15.76
CA ILE A 37 5.22 3.50 16.45
C ILE A 37 5.51 3.93 17.88
N GLU A 38 5.91 5.18 18.07
CA GLU A 38 6.17 5.72 19.40
C GLU A 38 4.89 5.74 20.26
N ALA A 39 3.78 6.18 19.69
CA ALA A 39 2.49 6.25 20.39
C ALA A 39 1.98 4.86 20.80
N VAL A 40 2.02 3.90 19.88
CA VAL A 40 1.62 2.50 20.14
C VAL A 40 2.54 1.84 21.16
N GLY A 41 3.85 1.99 21.01
CA GLY A 41 4.84 1.48 21.95
C GLY A 41 4.63 2.03 23.36
N LYS A 42 4.38 3.32 23.46
CA LYS A 42 4.09 3.98 24.73
C LYS A 42 2.79 3.49 25.35
N TYR A 43 1.75 3.33 24.54
CA TYR A 43 0.45 2.85 25.01
C TYR A 43 0.52 1.42 25.58
N PHE A 44 1.16 0.51 24.85
CA PHE A 44 1.29 -0.90 25.26
C PHE A 44 2.52 -1.18 26.15
N ASN A 45 3.31 -0.16 26.47
CA ASN A 45 4.55 -0.27 27.21
C ASN A 45 5.55 -1.24 26.56
N ILE A 46 5.70 -1.13 25.26
CA ILE A 46 6.59 -1.93 24.40
C ILE A 46 7.62 -1.00 23.75
N ALA A 47 8.89 -1.41 23.70
CA ALA A 47 9.93 -0.60 23.08
C ALA A 47 9.64 -0.38 21.59
N PRO A 48 9.89 0.83 21.04
CA PRO A 48 9.65 1.11 19.61
C PRO A 48 10.33 0.13 18.67
N VAL A 49 11.53 -0.36 18.99
CA VAL A 49 12.24 -1.37 18.19
C VAL A 49 11.50 -2.70 18.12
N GLU A 50 10.79 -3.08 19.17
CA GLU A 50 9.96 -4.29 19.19
C GLU A 50 8.72 -4.10 18.32
N VAL A 51 8.12 -2.92 18.35
CA VAL A 51 7.00 -2.55 17.45
C VAL A 51 7.45 -2.63 16.00
N GLU A 52 8.62 -2.08 15.66
CA GLU A 52 9.19 -2.19 14.32
C GLU A 52 9.46 -3.63 13.89
N GLY A 53 9.91 -4.47 14.82
CA GLY A 53 10.10 -5.90 14.58
C GLY A 53 8.80 -6.58 14.14
N VAL A 54 7.70 -6.26 14.80
CA VAL A 54 6.36 -6.76 14.43
C VAL A 54 5.95 -6.25 13.05
N LEU A 55 6.14 -4.96 12.77
CA LEU A 55 5.81 -4.37 11.47
C LEU A 55 6.61 -4.99 10.33
N SER A 56 7.87 -5.32 10.57
CA SER A 56 8.74 -5.97 9.57
C SER A 56 8.33 -7.42 9.32
N PHE A 57 7.86 -8.11 10.35
CA PHE A 57 7.46 -9.52 10.25
C PHE A 57 6.13 -9.72 9.52
N TYR A 58 5.16 -8.83 9.73
CA TYR A 58 3.83 -8.94 9.15
C TYR A 58 3.70 -8.08 7.89
N ALA A 59 3.66 -8.71 6.72
CA ALA A 59 3.57 -8.05 5.41
C ALA A 59 2.32 -7.16 5.20
N GLN A 60 1.30 -7.33 6.03
CA GLN A 60 0.09 -6.50 5.97
C GLN A 60 0.32 -5.04 6.35
N PHE A 61 1.37 -4.76 7.14
CA PHE A 61 1.65 -3.40 7.60
C PHE A 61 2.46 -2.61 6.57
N LYS A 62 2.10 -1.35 6.39
CA LYS A 62 2.73 -0.42 5.45
C LYS A 62 3.45 0.68 6.22
N ARG A 63 4.71 0.92 5.85
CA ARG A 63 5.56 1.96 6.43
C ARG A 63 5.58 3.24 5.59
N VAL A 64 5.11 3.16 4.36
CA VAL A 64 5.10 4.27 3.41
C VAL A 64 3.67 4.78 3.25
N LYS A 65 3.52 6.11 3.33
CA LYS A 65 2.23 6.76 3.11
C LYS A 65 1.69 6.41 1.73
N PRO A 66 0.48 5.86 1.61
CA PRO A 66 -0.11 5.56 0.31
C PRO A 66 -0.40 6.84 -0.47
N GLY A 67 -0.33 6.76 -1.80
CA GLY A 67 -0.76 7.84 -2.68
C GLY A 67 -2.29 7.99 -2.70
N LYS A 68 -2.75 9.06 -3.31
CA LYS A 68 -4.17 9.31 -3.55
C LYS A 68 -4.83 8.15 -4.32
N TYR A 69 -4.13 7.61 -5.30
CA TYR A 69 -4.52 6.44 -6.08
C TYR A 69 -3.53 5.30 -5.88
N LYS A 70 -4.06 4.13 -5.55
CA LYS A 70 -3.26 2.94 -5.31
C LYS A 70 -3.31 2.04 -6.54
N ILE A 71 -2.16 1.88 -7.18
CA ILE A 71 -2.01 1.00 -8.34
C ILE A 71 -1.57 -0.37 -7.84
N ALA A 72 -2.35 -1.40 -8.15
CA ALA A 72 -1.97 -2.80 -7.92
C ALA A 72 -1.71 -3.48 -9.26
N VAL A 73 -0.51 -4.00 -9.45
CA VAL A 73 -0.12 -4.76 -10.65
C VAL A 73 -0.23 -6.24 -10.34
N CYS A 74 -0.99 -6.96 -11.15
CA CYS A 74 -1.09 -8.41 -11.05
C CYS A 74 0.17 -9.07 -11.59
N ASP A 75 0.83 -9.88 -10.75
CA ASP A 75 2.03 -10.66 -11.11
C ASP A 75 1.75 -12.17 -11.11
N GLY A 76 0.50 -12.56 -11.30
CA GLY A 76 0.11 -13.95 -11.49
C GLY A 76 0.68 -14.52 -12.79
N THR A 77 0.70 -15.84 -12.92
CA THR A 77 1.34 -16.54 -14.03
C THR A 77 0.88 -16.03 -15.41
N ALA A 78 -0.43 -15.89 -15.62
CA ALA A 78 -0.95 -15.39 -16.88
C ALA A 78 -0.55 -13.94 -17.18
N CYS A 79 -0.59 -13.06 -16.18
CA CYS A 79 -0.19 -11.67 -16.33
C CYS A 79 1.31 -11.52 -16.52
N HIS A 80 2.11 -12.32 -15.81
CA HIS A 80 3.57 -12.34 -15.96
C HIS A 80 3.97 -12.73 -17.37
N LEU A 81 3.38 -13.77 -17.94
CA LEU A 81 3.64 -14.23 -19.31
C LEU A 81 3.16 -13.22 -20.37
N LYS A 82 2.13 -12.44 -20.07
CA LYS A 82 1.54 -11.46 -21.00
C LYS A 82 2.06 -10.02 -20.84
N GLY A 83 3.06 -9.81 -20.00
CA GLY A 83 3.79 -8.55 -19.96
C GLY A 83 3.71 -7.75 -18.66
N ALA A 84 3.31 -8.34 -17.52
CA ALA A 84 3.35 -7.65 -16.23
C ALA A 84 4.71 -7.04 -15.90
N PRO A 85 5.86 -7.69 -16.17
CA PRO A 85 7.18 -7.09 -15.96
C PRO A 85 7.37 -5.79 -16.76
N GLN A 86 6.81 -5.70 -17.97
CA GLN A 86 6.86 -4.49 -18.77
C GLN A 86 6.04 -3.35 -18.16
N ILE A 87 4.91 -3.65 -17.52
CA ILE A 87 4.10 -2.65 -16.80
C ILE A 87 4.94 -2.01 -15.69
N HIS A 88 5.65 -2.78 -14.91
CA HIS A 88 6.57 -2.28 -13.88
C HIS A 88 7.65 -1.37 -14.49
N THR A 89 8.22 -1.77 -15.62
CA THR A 89 9.23 -0.99 -16.35
C THR A 89 8.65 0.35 -16.81
N TRP A 90 7.45 0.37 -17.39
CA TRP A 90 6.80 1.59 -17.86
C TRP A 90 6.47 2.52 -16.69
N LEU A 91 5.93 1.99 -15.59
CA LEU A 91 5.64 2.78 -14.39
C LEU A 91 6.91 3.41 -13.81
N TYR A 92 8.01 2.68 -13.82
CA TYR A 92 9.29 3.21 -13.37
C TYR A 92 9.83 4.32 -14.31
N GLN A 93 9.78 4.09 -15.62
CA GLN A 93 10.28 5.07 -16.61
C GLN A 93 9.44 6.33 -16.69
N ASP A 94 8.12 6.20 -16.60
CA ASP A 94 7.20 7.31 -16.81
C ASP A 94 6.83 8.06 -15.51
N LEU A 95 6.82 7.38 -14.37
CA LEU A 95 6.42 7.93 -13.07
C LEU A 95 7.51 7.85 -11.99
N GLY A 96 8.63 7.19 -12.26
CA GLY A 96 9.66 6.94 -11.24
C GLY A 96 9.20 6.03 -10.11
N LEU A 97 8.22 5.18 -10.34
CA LEU A 97 7.49 4.43 -9.32
C LEU A 97 7.93 2.97 -9.28
N LYS A 98 8.40 2.52 -8.12
CA LYS A 98 8.77 1.13 -7.85
C LYS A 98 7.73 0.44 -6.98
N PRO A 99 7.63 -0.90 -7.03
CA PRO A 99 6.76 -1.65 -6.12
C PRO A 99 7.05 -1.34 -4.65
N GLY A 100 6.00 -1.08 -3.88
CA GLY A 100 6.08 -0.70 -2.47
C GLY A 100 6.35 0.77 -2.21
N GLU A 101 6.45 1.60 -3.23
CA GLU A 101 6.73 3.04 -3.11
C GLU A 101 5.50 3.90 -3.46
N THR A 102 5.55 5.14 -2.99
CA THR A 102 4.62 6.21 -3.39
C THR A 102 5.38 7.22 -4.24
N ALA A 103 4.77 7.69 -5.31
CA ALA A 103 5.37 8.72 -6.17
C ALA A 103 5.67 10.00 -5.37
N PRO A 104 6.72 10.77 -5.74
CA PRO A 104 7.10 11.99 -5.03
C PRO A 104 6.00 13.06 -4.96
N ASP A 105 5.09 13.08 -5.93
CA ASP A 105 3.93 13.96 -5.95
C ASP A 105 2.78 13.52 -5.02
N GLY A 106 2.86 12.31 -4.45
CA GLY A 106 1.84 11.74 -3.58
C GLY A 106 0.56 11.29 -4.29
N ILE A 107 0.53 11.29 -5.61
CA ILE A 107 -0.67 10.93 -6.39
C ILE A 107 -0.82 9.41 -6.49
N PHE A 108 0.24 8.71 -6.85
CA PHE A 108 0.20 7.27 -7.04
C PHE A 108 1.09 6.52 -6.05
N SER A 109 0.62 5.37 -5.59
CA SER A 109 1.44 4.35 -4.94
C SER A 109 1.30 3.04 -5.69
N LEU A 110 2.36 2.22 -5.66
CA LEU A 110 2.43 0.97 -6.42
C LEU A 110 2.60 -0.21 -5.48
N GLU A 111 1.79 -1.23 -5.67
CA GLU A 111 1.99 -2.53 -5.06
C GLU A 111 1.88 -3.64 -6.09
N THR A 112 2.48 -4.77 -5.80
CA THR A 112 2.37 -5.99 -6.61
C THR A 112 1.48 -6.97 -5.89
N VAL A 113 0.53 -7.56 -6.59
CA VAL A 113 -0.36 -8.58 -6.05
C VAL A 113 -0.21 -9.89 -6.82
N ALA A 114 -0.38 -11.02 -6.12
CA ALA A 114 -0.20 -12.34 -6.72
C ALA A 114 -1.25 -12.64 -7.79
N CYS A 115 -2.51 -12.20 -7.59
CA CYS A 115 -3.58 -12.38 -8.57
C CYS A 115 -4.75 -11.43 -8.28
N LEU A 116 -5.27 -10.77 -9.33
CA LEU A 116 -6.49 -9.96 -9.26
C LEU A 116 -7.75 -10.75 -9.67
N GLY A 117 -7.60 -12.04 -10.05
CA GLY A 117 -8.72 -12.85 -10.48
C GLY A 117 -9.23 -12.56 -11.90
N CYS A 118 -8.53 -11.74 -12.67
CA CYS A 118 -8.95 -11.29 -14.02
C CYS A 118 -7.98 -11.78 -15.12
N CYS A 119 -7.58 -13.05 -15.07
CA CYS A 119 -6.56 -13.63 -15.96
C CYS A 119 -6.89 -13.52 -17.45
N SER A 120 -8.18 -13.53 -17.83
CA SER A 120 -8.63 -13.33 -19.21
C SER A 120 -8.35 -11.94 -19.76
N LEU A 121 -8.14 -10.95 -18.89
CA LEU A 121 -7.85 -9.56 -19.23
C LEU A 121 -6.36 -9.23 -19.14
N ALA A 122 -5.49 -10.21 -18.89
CA ALA A 122 -4.06 -10.01 -18.69
C ALA A 122 -3.40 -9.31 -19.89
N PRO A 123 -2.42 -8.38 -19.70
CA PRO A 123 -1.94 -7.90 -18.41
C PRO A 123 -2.91 -6.91 -17.74
N VAL A 124 -3.04 -6.98 -16.41
CA VAL A 124 -4.06 -6.28 -15.63
C VAL A 124 -3.44 -5.44 -14.54
N ILE A 125 -3.95 -4.22 -14.36
CA ILE A 125 -3.74 -3.41 -13.17
C ILE A 125 -5.08 -3.05 -12.52
N SER A 126 -5.03 -2.68 -11.26
CA SER A 126 -6.15 -2.09 -10.54
C SER A 126 -5.77 -0.72 -10.01
N VAL A 127 -6.64 0.26 -10.12
CA VAL A 127 -6.47 1.60 -9.54
C VAL A 127 -7.61 1.82 -8.57
N ASN A 128 -7.30 1.88 -7.26
CA ASN A 128 -8.28 1.96 -6.18
C ASN A 128 -9.40 0.89 -6.28
N GLY A 129 -9.03 -0.33 -6.66
CA GLY A 129 -9.97 -1.44 -6.82
C GLY A 129 -10.63 -1.53 -8.18
N ARG A 130 -10.49 -0.52 -9.05
CA ARG A 130 -11.03 -0.55 -10.41
C ARG A 130 -10.04 -1.21 -11.37
N VAL A 131 -10.47 -2.31 -11.97
CA VAL A 131 -9.64 -3.14 -12.84
C VAL A 131 -9.55 -2.58 -14.25
N HIS A 132 -8.33 -2.55 -14.80
CA HIS A 132 -8.04 -2.22 -16.19
C HIS A 132 -7.21 -3.33 -16.82
N GLY A 133 -7.72 -3.93 -17.88
CA GLY A 133 -7.10 -5.07 -18.55
C GLY A 133 -6.60 -4.79 -19.95
N LYS A 134 -5.90 -5.77 -20.52
CA LYS A 134 -5.34 -5.73 -21.89
C LYS A 134 -4.53 -4.46 -22.16
N LEU A 135 -3.66 -4.13 -21.21
CA LEU A 135 -2.92 -2.87 -21.20
C LEU A 135 -1.73 -2.89 -22.15
N ASP A 136 -1.59 -1.82 -22.89
CA ASP A 136 -0.35 -1.39 -23.49
C ASP A 136 0.14 -0.09 -22.82
N ARG A 137 1.37 0.33 -23.13
CA ARG A 137 1.96 1.53 -22.51
C ARG A 137 1.11 2.79 -22.74
N LYS A 138 0.61 2.96 -23.96
CA LYS A 138 -0.17 4.13 -24.35
C LYS A 138 -1.51 4.20 -23.60
N THR A 139 -2.24 3.09 -23.57
CA THR A 139 -3.53 2.99 -22.87
C THR A 139 -3.36 3.17 -21.37
N MET A 140 -2.34 2.52 -20.78
CA MET A 140 -2.03 2.65 -19.36
C MET A 140 -1.74 4.10 -18.98
N MET A 141 -0.88 4.78 -19.74
CA MET A 141 -0.54 6.18 -19.46
C MET A 141 -1.72 7.12 -19.63
N LYS A 142 -2.59 6.86 -20.59
CA LYS A 142 -3.84 7.61 -20.77
C LYS A 142 -4.73 7.48 -19.53
N ILE A 143 -4.94 6.27 -19.04
CA ILE A 143 -5.74 5.99 -17.83
C ILE A 143 -5.15 6.71 -16.62
N LEU A 144 -3.84 6.59 -16.40
CA LEU A 144 -3.17 7.22 -15.27
C LEU A 144 -3.23 8.75 -15.32
N LYS A 145 -3.11 9.34 -16.49
CA LYS A 145 -3.28 10.80 -16.68
C LYS A 145 -4.70 11.26 -16.34
N GLU A 146 -5.71 10.48 -16.69
CA GLU A 146 -7.10 10.79 -16.33
C GLU A 146 -7.30 10.78 -14.80
N TYR A 147 -6.68 9.84 -14.09
CA TYR A 147 -6.71 9.82 -12.62
C TYR A 147 -5.95 11.01 -12.02
N ALA A 148 -4.78 11.33 -12.54
CA ALA A 148 -3.98 12.45 -12.05
C ALA A 148 -4.67 13.82 -12.25
N ALA A 149 -5.53 13.95 -13.25
CA ALA A 149 -6.29 15.16 -13.53
C ALA A 149 -7.51 15.35 -12.61
N LYS A 150 -7.93 14.31 -11.86
CA LYS A 150 -9.03 14.36 -10.91
C LYS A 150 -8.53 14.73 -9.52
#